data_075a62bb6a8b27f30dc40a7beb484c3b
#
_entry.id   075a62bb6a8b27f30dc40a7beb484c3b
#
_cell.length_a   1.000
_cell.length_b   1.000
_cell.length_c   1.000
_cell.angle_alpha   90.00
_cell.angle_beta   90.00
_cell.angle_gamma   90.00
#
_symmetry.space_group_name_H-M   'P 1'
#
loop_
_entity.id
_entity.type
_entity.pdbx_description
1 polymer ?
#
loop_
_entity_poly.entity_id
_entity_poly.type
_entity_poly.pdbx_seq_one_letter_code
_entity_poly.pdbx_strand_id
1 'polypeptide(L)'
;KSFLFICDEYDNKIQSDKNILDLSKVSSLVMTNNPFDLDEWSLFNKVDWDKKIYLASLRLDDLILDYEETFKKAKDQISNQEKSTIIAYLEKCYLQSNPVYAAVSLNLATFNTILDDSMWREILVWLESKNLPLSLMLGVRRAVNKDFGLAGDGIGDINLKELSNLCNSFPKNKFLVTCLSLNDQHELTVLARKHPNLRIFGFWWFMNQPTIIKQILKMRIDMLGFSFIPQHSDARVSDQLIYKWNHFKKILHPILLEYYQDLLDKNFPISENVLQRDINNLLSGNAKNYLGIT
;
A
#
# COMPACT_ATOMS: atom_id res chain seq x y z
N LYS A 1 12.81 32.09 -14.47
CA LYS A 1 13.82 31.55 -13.55
C LYS A 1 14.51 30.38 -14.23
N SER A 2 15.84 30.27 -14.12
CA SER A 2 16.58 29.13 -14.68
C SER A 2 16.28 27.86 -13.88
N PHE A 3 16.43 26.69 -14.51
CA PHE A 3 16.25 25.40 -13.84
C PHE A 3 17.17 25.28 -12.61
N LEU A 4 18.45 25.70 -12.73
CA LEU A 4 19.39 25.69 -11.61
C LEU A 4 18.94 26.56 -10.44
N PHE A 5 18.38 27.77 -10.68
CA PHE A 5 17.83 28.61 -9.62
C PHE A 5 16.68 27.94 -8.89
N ILE A 6 15.83 27.20 -9.63
CA ILE A 6 14.72 26.45 -9.03
C ILE A 6 15.25 25.29 -8.16
N CYS A 7 16.30 24.61 -8.62
CA CYS A 7 16.95 23.55 -7.83
C CYS A 7 17.58 24.11 -6.55
N ASP A 8 18.34 25.21 -6.64
CA ASP A 8 18.96 25.85 -5.48
C ASP A 8 17.92 26.35 -4.47
N GLU A 9 16.80 26.92 -4.95
CA GLU A 9 15.70 27.36 -4.09
C GLU A 9 15.00 26.17 -3.43
N TYR A 10 14.90 25.04 -4.13
CA TYR A 10 14.34 23.79 -3.62
C TYR A 10 15.24 23.20 -2.53
N ASP A 11 16.54 23.03 -2.81
CA ASP A 11 17.51 22.46 -1.89
C ASP A 11 17.64 23.27 -0.60
N ASN A 12 17.56 24.60 -0.69
CA ASN A 12 17.61 25.48 0.48
C ASN A 12 16.34 25.45 1.35
N LYS A 13 15.19 25.10 0.79
CA LYS A 13 13.89 25.04 1.51
C LYS A 13 13.56 23.67 2.09
N ILE A 14 14.13 22.60 1.54
CA ILE A 14 13.74 21.21 1.85
C ILE A 14 14.92 20.45 2.46
N GLN A 15 15.54 21.01 3.49
CA GLN A 15 16.73 20.40 4.11
C GLN A 15 16.44 19.37 5.20
N SER A 16 15.17 19.12 5.56
CA SER A 16 14.83 18.14 6.60
C SER A 16 13.53 17.42 6.30
N ASP A 17 13.42 16.15 6.70
CA ASP A 17 12.20 15.36 6.60
C ASP A 17 11.01 16.04 7.28
N LYS A 18 11.23 16.76 8.38
CA LYS A 18 10.20 17.54 9.06
C LYS A 18 9.58 18.60 8.14
N ASN A 19 10.41 19.34 7.40
CA ASN A 19 9.91 20.34 6.45
C ASN A 19 9.12 19.67 5.31
N ILE A 20 9.53 18.49 4.85
CA ILE A 20 8.82 17.73 3.83
C ILE A 20 7.46 17.29 4.33
N LEU A 21 7.36 16.74 5.54
CA LEU A 21 6.11 16.32 6.16
C LEU A 21 5.17 17.50 6.36
N ASP A 22 5.66 18.63 6.83
CA ASP A 22 4.88 19.86 7.00
C ASP A 22 4.36 20.41 5.67
N LEU A 23 5.17 20.42 4.61
CA LEU A 23 4.78 20.89 3.28
C LEU A 23 3.79 19.94 2.59
N SER A 24 3.97 18.64 2.73
CA SER A 24 3.06 17.64 2.18
C SER A 24 1.78 17.47 2.98
N LYS A 25 1.77 17.95 4.24
CA LYS A 25 0.70 17.73 5.23
C LYS A 25 0.51 16.25 5.53
N VAL A 26 1.62 15.51 5.58
CA VAL A 26 1.68 14.10 6.00
C VAL A 26 2.08 14.05 7.45
N SER A 27 1.24 13.43 8.30
CA SER A 27 1.49 13.30 9.73
C SER A 27 2.26 12.03 10.09
N SER A 28 2.10 10.99 9.27
CA SER A 28 2.83 9.72 9.43
C SER A 28 2.91 9.00 8.10
N LEU A 29 3.88 8.14 7.96
CA LEU A 29 4.11 7.32 6.76
C LEU A 29 4.46 5.90 7.16
N VAL A 30 4.16 4.95 6.28
CA VAL A 30 4.56 3.55 6.44
C VAL A 30 5.74 3.30 5.53
N MET A 31 6.84 2.87 6.13
CA MET A 31 8.05 2.49 5.39
C MET A 31 7.94 1.06 4.89
N THR A 32 8.49 0.78 3.71
CA THR A 32 8.55 -0.56 3.14
C THR A 32 9.86 -1.24 3.56
N ASN A 33 9.89 -1.81 4.76
CA ASN A 33 11.09 -2.44 5.30
C ASN A 33 11.21 -3.88 4.80
N ASN A 34 12.37 -4.22 4.21
CA ASN A 34 12.67 -5.57 3.78
C ASN A 34 13.40 -6.35 4.90
N PRO A 35 12.75 -7.29 5.60
CA PRO A 35 13.39 -8.05 6.67
C PRO A 35 14.48 -9.01 6.17
N PHE A 36 14.52 -9.30 4.87
CA PHE A 36 15.49 -10.21 4.26
C PHE A 36 16.71 -9.48 3.67
N ASP A 37 16.67 -8.15 3.57
CA ASP A 37 17.84 -7.29 3.41
C ASP A 37 18.43 -7.00 4.79
N LEU A 38 19.43 -7.78 5.18
CA LEU A 38 19.99 -7.73 6.53
C LEU A 38 20.68 -6.40 6.85
N ASP A 39 21.20 -5.71 5.87
CA ASP A 39 21.84 -4.40 6.02
C ASP A 39 20.78 -3.32 6.27
N GLU A 40 19.73 -3.28 5.44
CA GLU A 40 18.59 -2.40 5.66
C GLU A 40 17.93 -2.68 7.01
N TRP A 41 17.67 -3.95 7.31
CA TRP A 41 17.00 -4.37 8.54
C TRP A 41 17.81 -4.03 9.79
N SER A 42 19.14 -4.22 9.74
CA SER A 42 20.05 -3.86 10.83
C SER A 42 20.08 -2.34 11.05
N LEU A 43 20.13 -1.55 9.97
CA LEU A 43 20.11 -0.10 10.03
C LEU A 43 18.78 0.40 10.64
N PHE A 44 17.66 -0.12 10.18
CA PHE A 44 16.33 0.21 10.69
C PHE A 44 16.21 -0.04 12.21
N ASN A 45 16.75 -1.15 12.71
CA ASN A 45 16.70 -1.49 14.13
C ASN A 45 17.71 -0.71 15.01
N LYS A 46 18.77 -0.14 14.44
CA LYS A 46 19.77 0.66 15.17
C LYS A 46 19.41 2.12 15.31
N VAL A 47 18.62 2.66 14.39
CA VAL A 47 18.24 4.07 14.38
C VAL A 47 17.04 4.27 15.29
N ASP A 48 17.07 5.29 16.13
CA ASP A 48 15.93 5.69 16.96
C ASP A 48 14.94 6.53 16.13
N TRP A 49 14.08 5.83 15.40
CA TRP A 49 13.02 6.44 14.59
C TRP A 49 11.87 6.92 15.48
N ASP A 50 11.31 8.08 15.16
CA ASP A 50 10.01 8.48 15.72
C ASP A 50 8.91 7.53 15.19
N LYS A 51 8.58 6.52 15.98
CA LYS A 51 7.60 5.48 15.63
C LYS A 51 6.17 5.98 15.50
N LYS A 52 5.89 7.23 15.87
CA LYS A 52 4.60 7.88 15.60
C LYS A 52 4.52 8.43 14.19
N ILE A 53 5.67 8.78 13.61
CA ILE A 53 5.79 9.32 12.25
C ILE A 53 6.13 8.19 11.26
N TYR A 54 7.15 7.38 11.57
CA TYR A 54 7.70 6.35 10.70
C TYR A 54 7.23 4.97 11.16
N LEU A 55 6.13 4.49 10.56
CA LEU A 55 5.56 3.19 10.86
C LEU A 55 6.24 2.12 10.00
N ALA A 56 6.44 0.94 10.55
CA ALA A 56 7.05 -0.17 9.83
C ALA A 56 6.04 -0.96 9.00
N SER A 57 6.53 -1.61 7.94
CA SER A 57 5.87 -2.75 7.30
C SER A 57 6.88 -3.87 7.06
N LEU A 58 6.38 -5.07 6.72
CA LEU A 58 7.22 -6.21 6.34
C LEU A 58 7.07 -6.50 4.85
N ARG A 59 8.12 -6.26 4.07
CA ARG A 59 8.12 -6.58 2.65
C ARG A 59 8.53 -8.03 2.43
N LEU A 60 7.70 -8.80 1.72
CA LEU A 60 7.85 -10.24 1.55
C LEU A 60 8.21 -10.65 0.11
N ASP A 61 8.58 -9.71 -0.75
CA ASP A 61 8.89 -9.97 -2.16
C ASP A 61 10.01 -11.00 -2.34
N ASP A 62 11.03 -11.03 -1.47
CA ASP A 62 12.16 -11.95 -1.55
C ASP A 62 11.76 -13.41 -1.41
N LEU A 63 10.67 -13.70 -0.69
CA LEU A 63 10.12 -15.07 -0.61
C LEU A 63 9.62 -15.60 -1.97
N ILE A 64 9.43 -14.71 -2.95
CA ILE A 64 8.98 -15.05 -4.30
C ILE A 64 10.12 -14.97 -5.29
N LEU A 65 10.97 -13.95 -5.14
CA LEU A 65 12.04 -13.66 -6.09
C LEU A 65 13.22 -14.60 -5.93
N ASP A 66 13.54 -14.97 -4.69
CA ASP A 66 14.69 -15.83 -4.36
C ASP A 66 14.44 -16.59 -3.04
N TYR A 67 13.57 -17.59 -3.10
CA TYR A 67 13.15 -18.34 -1.91
C TYR A 67 14.32 -19.06 -1.21
N GLU A 68 15.23 -19.70 -1.95
CA GLU A 68 16.32 -20.48 -1.36
C GLU A 68 17.29 -19.61 -0.57
N GLU A 69 17.72 -18.49 -1.16
CA GLU A 69 18.58 -17.51 -0.50
C GLU A 69 17.89 -16.87 0.70
N THR A 70 16.61 -16.51 0.54
CA THR A 70 15.79 -15.91 1.60
C THR A 70 15.59 -16.87 2.76
N PHE A 71 15.33 -18.15 2.47
CA PHE A 71 15.18 -19.19 3.48
C PHE A 71 16.50 -19.39 4.26
N LYS A 72 17.65 -19.40 3.57
CA LYS A 72 18.98 -19.49 4.18
C LYS A 72 19.22 -18.30 5.11
N LYS A 73 19.00 -17.07 4.65
CA LYS A 73 19.14 -15.86 5.47
C LYS A 73 18.26 -15.91 6.73
N ALA A 74 17.00 -16.32 6.58
CA ALA A 74 16.08 -16.47 7.70
C ALA A 74 16.60 -17.51 8.70
N LYS A 75 17.07 -18.66 8.24
CA LYS A 75 17.61 -19.75 9.07
C LYS A 75 18.83 -19.30 9.88
N ASP A 76 19.72 -18.52 9.31
CA ASP A 76 20.92 -18.03 9.98
C ASP A 76 20.60 -17.01 11.11
N GLN A 77 19.39 -16.45 11.11
CA GLN A 77 18.93 -15.45 12.08
C GLN A 77 18.12 -16.01 13.27
N ILE A 78 17.82 -17.32 13.26
CA ILE A 78 17.04 -17.99 14.32
C ILE A 78 17.78 -19.17 14.90
N SER A 79 17.45 -19.55 16.13
CA SER A 79 18.03 -20.72 16.77
C SER A 79 17.45 -22.02 16.19
N ASN A 80 18.28 -23.07 16.09
CA ASN A 80 18.02 -24.35 15.40
C ASN A 80 16.84 -25.22 15.89
N GLN A 81 15.92 -24.72 16.71
CA GLN A 81 14.86 -25.51 17.36
C GLN A 81 13.45 -25.25 16.84
N GLU A 82 13.26 -24.39 15.84
CA GLU A 82 11.94 -23.95 15.42
C GLU A 82 11.43 -24.71 14.18
N LYS A 83 10.17 -25.16 14.24
CA LYS A 83 9.55 -26.03 13.23
C LYS A 83 9.31 -25.38 11.88
N SER A 84 9.08 -24.07 11.83
CA SER A 84 8.91 -23.30 10.59
C SER A 84 9.86 -22.12 10.60
N THR A 85 10.91 -22.21 9.81
CA THR A 85 12.00 -21.23 9.78
C THR A 85 11.51 -19.85 9.33
N ILE A 86 10.65 -19.77 8.31
CA ILE A 86 10.15 -18.48 7.79
C ILE A 86 9.20 -17.81 8.81
N ILE A 87 8.26 -18.55 9.38
CA ILE A 87 7.32 -17.99 10.38
C ILE A 87 8.06 -17.54 11.64
N ALA A 88 9.02 -18.32 12.12
CA ALA A 88 9.82 -17.94 13.28
C ALA A 88 10.64 -16.67 13.02
N TYR A 89 11.18 -16.53 11.81
CA TYR A 89 11.90 -15.33 11.42
C TYR A 89 10.97 -14.12 11.29
N LEU A 90 9.81 -14.27 10.66
CA LEU A 90 8.80 -13.22 10.56
C LEU A 90 8.28 -12.79 11.94
N GLU A 91 8.11 -13.75 12.87
CA GLU A 91 7.75 -13.44 14.26
C GLU A 91 8.82 -12.58 14.96
N LYS A 92 10.09 -12.92 14.79
CA LYS A 92 11.21 -12.11 15.29
C LYS A 92 11.15 -10.67 14.73
N CYS A 93 10.98 -10.54 13.41
CA CYS A 93 10.89 -9.25 12.75
C CYS A 93 9.66 -8.45 13.20
N TYR A 94 8.52 -9.12 13.38
CA TYR A 94 7.29 -8.52 13.90
C TYR A 94 7.50 -7.91 15.30
N LEU A 95 8.11 -8.66 16.21
CA LEU A 95 8.38 -8.20 17.57
C LEU A 95 9.38 -7.01 17.60
N GLN A 96 10.31 -6.96 16.66
CA GLN A 96 11.29 -5.88 16.57
C GLN A 96 10.73 -4.58 16.01
N SER A 97 9.87 -4.67 14.98
CA SER A 97 9.43 -3.50 14.21
C SER A 97 8.00 -3.06 14.48
N ASN A 98 7.16 -3.92 15.06
CA ASN A 98 5.73 -3.68 15.25
C ASN A 98 5.06 -3.16 13.96
N PRO A 99 5.10 -3.93 12.86
CA PRO A 99 4.64 -3.47 11.55
C PRO A 99 3.11 -3.31 11.52
N VAL A 100 2.63 -2.39 10.67
CA VAL A 100 1.20 -2.15 10.51
C VAL A 100 0.57 -2.95 9.37
N TYR A 101 1.37 -3.51 8.47
CA TYR A 101 0.98 -4.50 7.45
C TYR A 101 2.20 -5.27 6.94
N ALA A 102 1.95 -6.40 6.28
CA ALA A 102 2.92 -7.05 5.41
C ALA A 102 2.59 -6.72 3.93
N ALA A 103 3.59 -6.68 3.04
CA ALA A 103 3.39 -6.30 1.64
C ALA A 103 4.11 -7.24 0.68
N VAL A 104 3.50 -7.52 -0.47
CA VAL A 104 4.09 -8.31 -1.53
C VAL A 104 3.59 -7.87 -2.91
N SER A 105 4.52 -7.84 -3.88
CA SER A 105 4.21 -7.56 -5.29
C SER A 105 4.15 -8.87 -6.07
N LEU A 106 2.99 -9.20 -6.62
CA LEU A 106 2.72 -10.49 -7.24
C LEU A 106 2.49 -10.36 -8.74
N ASN A 107 3.15 -11.21 -9.52
CA ASN A 107 2.77 -11.48 -10.90
C ASN A 107 1.62 -12.50 -10.96
N LEU A 108 1.02 -12.67 -12.15
CA LEU A 108 -0.10 -13.57 -12.35
C LEU A 108 0.22 -15.03 -11.97
N ALA A 109 1.39 -15.53 -12.37
CA ALA A 109 1.76 -16.93 -12.15
C ALA A 109 1.84 -17.25 -10.64
N THR A 110 2.55 -16.42 -9.88
CA THR A 110 2.70 -16.61 -8.43
C THR A 110 1.36 -16.40 -7.71
N PHE A 111 0.55 -15.44 -8.14
CA PHE A 111 -0.74 -15.20 -7.52
C PHE A 111 -1.72 -16.36 -7.71
N ASN A 112 -1.71 -17.01 -8.88
CA ASN A 112 -2.55 -18.17 -9.18
C ASN A 112 -2.25 -19.39 -8.30
N THR A 113 -1.06 -19.47 -7.73
CA THR A 113 -0.62 -20.61 -6.91
C THR A 113 -0.58 -20.31 -5.41
N ILE A 114 -0.90 -19.08 -5.00
CA ILE A 114 -0.74 -18.64 -3.60
C ILE A 114 -1.56 -19.48 -2.61
N LEU A 115 -2.73 -20.00 -3.00
CA LEU A 115 -3.57 -20.84 -2.17
C LEU A 115 -3.07 -22.28 -2.08
N ASP A 116 -2.35 -22.76 -3.07
CA ASP A 116 -1.80 -24.12 -3.15
C ASP A 116 -0.44 -24.23 -2.48
N ASP A 117 0.25 -23.11 -2.29
CA ASP A 117 1.57 -23.04 -1.67
C ASP A 117 1.47 -23.15 -0.15
N SER A 118 2.11 -24.18 0.42
CA SER A 118 2.06 -24.46 1.86
C SER A 118 2.70 -23.34 2.71
N MET A 119 3.78 -22.73 2.23
CA MET A 119 4.45 -21.62 2.92
C MET A 119 3.52 -20.39 2.98
N TRP A 120 2.89 -20.03 1.86
CA TRP A 120 1.94 -18.90 1.84
C TRP A 120 0.73 -19.15 2.73
N ARG A 121 0.24 -20.39 2.81
CA ARG A 121 -0.83 -20.74 3.76
C ARG A 121 -0.38 -20.54 5.22
N GLU A 122 0.83 -20.96 5.58
CA GLU A 122 1.40 -20.71 6.92
C GLU A 122 1.54 -19.21 7.20
N ILE A 123 2.04 -18.41 6.22
CA ILE A 123 2.12 -16.95 6.33
C ILE A 123 0.74 -16.33 6.55
N LEU A 124 -0.27 -16.74 5.79
CA LEU A 124 -1.64 -16.22 5.92
C LEU A 124 -2.23 -16.54 7.31
N VAL A 125 -2.04 -17.75 7.83
CA VAL A 125 -2.45 -18.13 9.19
C VAL A 125 -1.71 -17.31 10.24
N TRP A 126 -0.42 -17.08 10.06
CA TRP A 126 0.36 -16.23 10.95
C TRP A 126 -0.11 -14.77 10.93
N LEU A 127 -0.34 -14.20 9.76
CA LEU A 127 -0.88 -12.83 9.60
C LEU A 127 -2.26 -12.68 10.28
N GLU A 128 -3.14 -13.70 10.15
CA GLU A 128 -4.42 -13.74 10.85
C GLU A 128 -4.22 -13.66 12.37
N SER A 129 -3.30 -14.48 12.92
CA SER A 129 -3.01 -14.52 14.35
C SER A 129 -2.52 -13.18 14.92
N LYS A 130 -1.89 -12.36 14.08
CA LYS A 130 -1.41 -11.00 14.42
C LYS A 130 -2.41 -9.90 14.09
N ASN A 131 -3.56 -10.24 13.47
CA ASN A 131 -4.48 -9.27 12.88
C ASN A 131 -3.76 -8.28 11.93
N LEU A 132 -2.70 -8.76 11.27
CA LEU A 132 -1.81 -7.97 10.41
C LEU A 132 -2.30 -8.03 8.96
N PRO A 133 -2.70 -6.90 8.34
CA PRO A 133 -3.14 -6.89 6.95
C PRO A 133 -2.03 -7.32 5.99
N LEU A 134 -2.42 -7.98 4.89
CA LEU A 134 -1.54 -8.26 3.76
C LEU A 134 -1.84 -7.30 2.61
N SER A 135 -0.85 -6.51 2.24
CA SER A 135 -0.93 -5.63 1.07
C SER A 135 -0.48 -6.38 -0.18
N LEU A 136 -1.40 -6.54 -1.13
CA LEU A 136 -1.21 -7.21 -2.40
C LEU A 136 -1.11 -6.15 -3.51
N MET A 137 0.07 -6.07 -4.14
CA MET A 137 0.32 -5.23 -5.31
C MET A 137 0.34 -6.12 -6.54
N LEU A 138 -0.75 -6.11 -7.33
CA LEU A 138 -1.01 -7.09 -8.37
C LEU A 138 -0.74 -6.56 -9.78
N GLY A 139 -0.32 -7.45 -10.69
CA GLY A 139 -0.22 -7.18 -12.11
C GLY A 139 1.08 -6.53 -12.56
N VAL A 140 2.20 -6.78 -11.87
CA VAL A 140 3.51 -6.41 -12.39
C VAL A 140 3.98 -7.42 -13.42
N ARG A 141 4.35 -6.92 -14.60
CA ARG A 141 5.08 -7.68 -15.61
C ARG A 141 6.51 -7.19 -15.65
N ARG A 142 7.45 -8.01 -15.19
CA ARG A 142 8.86 -7.66 -15.09
C ARG A 142 9.54 -7.65 -16.46
N ALA A 143 10.47 -6.72 -16.65
CA ALA A 143 11.39 -6.64 -17.79
C ALA A 143 10.69 -6.71 -19.15
N VAL A 144 9.58 -6.00 -19.34
CA VAL A 144 8.90 -5.85 -20.65
C VAL A 144 9.87 -5.26 -21.67
N ASN A 145 10.68 -4.28 -21.24
CA ASN A 145 11.86 -3.83 -21.97
C ASN A 145 13.10 -4.06 -21.10
N LYS A 146 13.90 -5.04 -21.47
CA LYS A 146 15.10 -5.46 -20.73
C LYS A 146 16.20 -4.38 -20.70
N ASP A 147 16.24 -3.53 -21.71
CA ASP A 147 17.30 -2.50 -21.85
C ASP A 147 17.15 -1.39 -20.79
N PHE A 148 15.96 -1.25 -20.21
CA PHE A 148 15.70 -0.24 -19.19
C PHE A 148 15.88 -0.74 -17.74
N GLY A 149 16.35 -1.96 -17.53
CA GLY A 149 16.54 -2.53 -16.19
C GLY A 149 15.24 -2.46 -15.35
N LEU A 150 15.32 -1.91 -14.15
CA LEU A 150 14.15 -1.75 -13.26
C LEU A 150 13.05 -0.82 -13.81
N ALA A 151 13.39 0.11 -14.71
CA ALA A 151 12.42 0.97 -15.39
C ALA A 151 11.70 0.26 -16.55
N GLY A 152 12.14 -0.95 -16.90
CA GLY A 152 11.59 -1.74 -17.99
C GLY A 152 10.37 -2.59 -17.63
N ASP A 153 9.86 -2.47 -16.42
CA ASP A 153 8.65 -3.18 -15.99
C ASP A 153 7.38 -2.59 -16.62
N GLY A 154 6.35 -3.38 -16.76
CA GLY A 154 5.09 -2.98 -17.36
C GLY A 154 3.87 -3.59 -16.67
N ILE A 155 2.73 -3.43 -17.31
CA ILE A 155 1.44 -3.93 -16.83
C ILE A 155 1.26 -5.36 -17.31
N GLY A 156 0.92 -6.25 -16.39
CA GLY A 156 0.54 -7.63 -16.63
C GLY A 156 -0.91 -7.90 -16.20
N ASP A 157 -1.37 -9.09 -16.52
CA ASP A 157 -2.70 -9.57 -16.15
C ASP A 157 -2.80 -9.88 -14.66
N ILE A 158 -4.02 -9.84 -14.14
CA ILE A 158 -4.36 -10.29 -12.78
C ILE A 158 -5.52 -11.29 -12.84
N ASN A 159 -5.65 -12.10 -11.80
CA ASN A 159 -6.74 -13.07 -11.66
C ASN A 159 -7.65 -12.66 -10.49
N LEU A 160 -8.69 -11.89 -10.80
CA LEU A 160 -9.64 -11.40 -9.79
C LEU A 160 -10.52 -12.52 -9.21
N LYS A 161 -10.70 -13.63 -9.94
CA LYS A 161 -11.35 -14.82 -9.40
C LYS A 161 -10.52 -15.43 -8.26
N GLU A 162 -9.19 -15.49 -8.45
CA GLU A 162 -8.31 -15.99 -7.39
C GLU A 162 -8.26 -15.06 -6.18
N LEU A 163 -8.37 -13.75 -6.37
CA LEU A 163 -8.52 -12.79 -5.29
C LEU A 163 -9.81 -13.04 -4.48
N SER A 164 -10.91 -13.34 -5.16
CA SER A 164 -12.16 -13.72 -4.51
C SER A 164 -12.03 -15.02 -3.73
N ASN A 165 -11.35 -16.03 -4.30
CA ASN A 165 -11.07 -17.32 -3.64
C ASN A 165 -10.22 -17.11 -2.39
N LEU A 166 -9.18 -16.27 -2.47
CA LEU A 166 -8.32 -15.92 -1.33
C LEU A 166 -9.13 -15.27 -0.19
N CYS A 167 -9.97 -14.29 -0.51
CA CYS A 167 -10.83 -13.62 0.47
C CYS A 167 -11.80 -14.58 1.15
N ASN A 168 -12.37 -15.55 0.41
CA ASN A 168 -13.28 -16.55 0.93
C ASN A 168 -12.57 -17.62 1.78
N SER A 169 -11.37 -18.03 1.38
CA SER A 169 -10.59 -19.06 2.08
C SER A 169 -10.01 -18.55 3.41
N PHE A 170 -9.76 -17.25 3.49
CA PHE A 170 -9.18 -16.57 4.65
C PHE A 170 -10.04 -15.37 5.10
N PRO A 171 -11.28 -15.62 5.58
CA PRO A 171 -12.26 -14.55 5.84
C PRO A 171 -11.88 -13.63 7.01
N LYS A 172 -10.97 -14.06 7.88
CA LYS A 172 -10.49 -13.26 9.02
C LYS A 172 -9.21 -12.46 8.69
N ASN A 173 -8.49 -12.82 7.62
CA ASN A 173 -7.38 -12.01 7.14
C ASN A 173 -7.89 -10.70 6.55
N LYS A 174 -7.07 -9.68 6.62
CA LYS A 174 -7.32 -8.37 6.01
C LYS A 174 -6.44 -8.20 4.78
N PHE A 175 -7.03 -7.86 3.65
CA PHE A 175 -6.30 -7.66 2.39
C PHE A 175 -6.41 -6.22 1.94
N LEU A 176 -5.25 -5.58 1.71
CA LEU A 176 -5.14 -4.30 1.00
C LEU A 176 -4.74 -4.61 -0.43
N VAL A 177 -5.50 -4.15 -1.41
CA VAL A 177 -5.21 -4.48 -2.81
C VAL A 177 -5.10 -3.23 -3.67
N THR A 178 -4.04 -3.19 -4.46
CA THR A 178 -3.87 -2.27 -5.58
C THR A 178 -3.43 -3.06 -6.81
N CYS A 179 -3.80 -2.62 -8.01
CA CYS A 179 -3.36 -3.24 -9.25
C CYS A 179 -2.99 -2.21 -10.31
N LEU A 180 -2.15 -2.60 -11.26
CA LEU A 180 -1.65 -1.73 -12.32
C LEU A 180 -2.59 -1.61 -13.52
N SER A 181 -3.48 -2.59 -13.72
CA SER A 181 -4.38 -2.63 -14.87
C SER A 181 -5.57 -1.69 -14.68
N LEU A 182 -5.81 -0.83 -15.64
CA LEU A 182 -7.00 0.02 -15.72
C LEU A 182 -8.28 -0.81 -15.96
N ASN A 183 -8.18 -1.84 -16.78
CA ASN A 183 -9.33 -2.67 -17.16
C ASN A 183 -9.93 -3.43 -15.98
N ASP A 184 -9.11 -3.79 -15.00
CA ASP A 184 -9.52 -4.59 -13.85
C ASP A 184 -10.12 -3.75 -12.71
N GLN A 185 -10.06 -2.41 -12.79
CA GLN A 185 -10.49 -1.53 -11.71
C GLN A 185 -11.98 -1.65 -11.38
N HIS A 186 -12.83 -1.87 -12.37
CA HIS A 186 -14.27 -2.05 -12.15
C HIS A 186 -14.55 -3.33 -11.37
N GLU A 187 -14.04 -4.47 -11.84
CA GLU A 187 -14.26 -5.77 -11.18
C GLU A 187 -13.62 -5.78 -9.78
N LEU A 188 -12.42 -5.23 -9.62
CA LEU A 188 -11.78 -5.07 -8.31
C LEU A 188 -12.66 -4.26 -7.34
N THR A 189 -13.32 -3.20 -7.84
CA THR A 189 -14.23 -2.39 -7.03
C THR A 189 -15.48 -3.18 -6.62
N VAL A 190 -16.02 -4.01 -7.53
CA VAL A 190 -17.13 -4.94 -7.22
C VAL A 190 -16.71 -5.93 -6.15
N LEU A 191 -15.53 -6.53 -6.25
CA LEU A 191 -15.02 -7.47 -5.23
C LEU A 191 -14.87 -6.79 -3.86
N ALA A 192 -14.32 -5.58 -3.81
CA ALA A 192 -14.18 -4.83 -2.57
C ALA A 192 -15.54 -4.52 -1.90
N ARG A 193 -16.61 -4.39 -2.70
CA ARG A 193 -17.98 -4.27 -2.17
C ARG A 193 -18.52 -5.59 -1.62
N LYS A 194 -18.04 -6.72 -2.12
CA LYS A 194 -18.55 -8.06 -1.75
C LYS A 194 -17.78 -8.73 -0.61
N HIS A 195 -16.50 -8.40 -0.47
CA HIS A 195 -15.62 -8.98 0.52
C HIS A 195 -15.28 -7.96 1.63
N PRO A 196 -15.83 -8.10 2.85
CA PRO A 196 -15.59 -7.13 3.94
C PRO A 196 -14.12 -7.10 4.40
N ASN A 197 -13.37 -8.15 4.12
CA ASN A 197 -11.96 -8.28 4.42
C ASN A 197 -11.03 -7.75 3.31
N LEU A 198 -11.60 -7.18 2.22
CA LEU A 198 -10.86 -6.58 1.11
C LEU A 198 -10.99 -5.05 1.13
N ARG A 199 -9.89 -4.33 1.07
CA ARG A 199 -9.85 -2.87 0.87
C ARG A 199 -8.98 -2.52 -0.32
N ILE A 200 -9.51 -1.68 -1.20
CA ILE A 200 -8.70 -1.07 -2.27
C ILE A 200 -7.92 0.08 -1.66
N PHE A 201 -6.65 0.22 -2.05
CA PHE A 201 -5.82 1.34 -1.64
C PHE A 201 -5.03 1.95 -2.79
N GLY A 202 -5.09 3.27 -2.86
CA GLY A 202 -4.28 4.12 -3.71
C GLY A 202 -4.40 3.90 -5.22
N PHE A 203 -3.44 4.51 -5.88
CA PHE A 203 -3.18 4.43 -7.33
C PHE A 203 -1.70 4.12 -7.52
N TRP A 204 -1.39 2.84 -7.67
CA TRP A 204 -0.02 2.37 -7.75
C TRP A 204 0.59 2.68 -9.11
N TRP A 205 1.80 3.24 -9.10
CA TRP A 205 2.72 3.43 -10.23
C TRP A 205 2.04 3.98 -11.50
N PHE A 206 1.76 3.15 -12.53
CA PHE A 206 1.16 3.56 -13.80
C PHE A 206 -0.26 4.11 -13.67
N MET A 207 -0.94 3.77 -12.58
CA MET A 207 -2.29 4.28 -12.30
C MET A 207 -2.28 5.71 -11.71
N ASN A 208 -1.12 6.22 -11.29
CA ASN A 208 -1.01 7.54 -10.67
C ASN A 208 -0.96 8.67 -11.71
N GLN A 209 -1.98 8.73 -12.56
CA GLN A 209 -2.15 9.74 -13.62
C GLN A 209 -3.49 10.49 -13.42
N PRO A 210 -3.53 11.83 -13.64
CA PRO A 210 -4.73 12.65 -13.35
C PRO A 210 -6.03 12.13 -13.94
N THR A 211 -6.01 11.76 -15.23
CA THR A 211 -7.19 11.26 -15.94
C THR A 211 -7.68 9.94 -15.38
N ILE A 212 -6.76 9.01 -15.11
CA ILE A 212 -7.05 7.70 -14.55
C ILE A 212 -7.58 7.86 -13.12
N ILE A 213 -6.88 8.62 -12.27
CA ILE A 213 -7.31 8.89 -10.89
C ILE A 213 -8.71 9.46 -10.86
N LYS A 214 -9.01 10.46 -11.70
CA LYS A 214 -10.33 11.11 -11.75
C LYS A 214 -11.44 10.12 -12.09
N GLN A 215 -11.23 9.30 -13.13
CA GLN A 215 -12.20 8.30 -13.57
C GLN A 215 -12.46 7.25 -12.49
N ILE A 216 -11.39 6.68 -11.94
CA ILE A 216 -11.48 5.59 -10.96
C ILE A 216 -12.02 6.08 -9.62
N LEU A 217 -11.66 7.28 -9.16
CA LEU A 217 -12.22 7.84 -7.92
C LEU A 217 -13.73 7.99 -7.99
N LYS A 218 -14.27 8.55 -9.09
CA LYS A 218 -15.72 8.66 -9.29
C LYS A 218 -16.38 7.28 -9.18
N MET A 219 -15.89 6.29 -9.93
CA MET A 219 -16.41 4.93 -9.89
C MET A 219 -16.35 4.30 -8.49
N ARG A 220 -15.23 4.47 -7.77
CA ARG A 220 -15.09 3.94 -6.41
C ARG A 220 -16.03 4.62 -5.42
N ILE A 221 -16.23 5.94 -5.52
CA ILE A 221 -17.19 6.68 -4.71
C ILE A 221 -18.62 6.19 -4.97
N ASP A 222 -19.00 6.02 -6.24
CA ASP A 222 -20.33 5.56 -6.61
C ASP A 222 -20.63 4.15 -6.08
N MET A 223 -19.65 3.26 -6.06
CA MET A 223 -19.84 1.86 -5.68
C MET A 223 -19.57 1.56 -4.21
N LEU A 224 -18.61 2.23 -3.58
CA LEU A 224 -18.12 1.97 -2.23
C LEU A 224 -18.44 3.10 -1.24
N GLY A 225 -19.00 4.22 -1.71
CA GLY A 225 -19.05 5.45 -0.92
C GLY A 225 -17.62 5.88 -0.56
N PHE A 226 -17.40 6.15 0.72
CA PHE A 226 -16.07 6.53 1.21
C PHE A 226 -15.34 5.39 1.95
N SER A 227 -15.71 4.13 1.70
CA SER A 227 -15.17 2.95 2.41
C SER A 227 -13.92 2.36 1.74
N PHE A 228 -13.03 3.16 1.20
CA PHE A 228 -11.76 2.73 0.59
C PHE A 228 -10.62 3.69 0.97
N ILE A 229 -9.38 3.32 0.68
CA ILE A 229 -8.21 4.17 0.90
C ILE A 229 -7.82 4.79 -0.45
N PRO A 230 -8.11 6.09 -0.68
CA PRO A 230 -8.05 6.65 -2.03
C PRO A 230 -6.64 6.90 -2.54
N GLN A 231 -5.64 7.01 -1.67
CA GLN A 231 -4.26 7.31 -2.07
C GLN A 231 -3.24 6.63 -1.18
N HIS A 232 -2.14 6.20 -1.79
CA HIS A 232 -0.84 6.00 -1.17
C HIS A 232 0.21 6.68 -2.03
N SER A 233 1.31 7.11 -1.42
CA SER A 233 2.30 7.91 -2.14
C SER A 233 3.18 7.09 -3.08
N ASP A 234 3.50 5.85 -2.74
CA ASP A 234 4.50 5.05 -3.48
C ASP A 234 5.77 5.88 -3.74
N ALA A 235 6.21 6.59 -2.71
CA ALA A 235 7.35 7.50 -2.77
C ALA A 235 8.64 6.73 -2.52
N ARG A 236 9.64 6.91 -3.39
CA ARG A 236 10.98 6.34 -3.21
C ARG A 236 11.88 7.22 -2.35
N VAL A 237 11.58 8.53 -2.34
CA VAL A 237 12.28 9.55 -1.55
C VAL A 237 11.23 10.47 -0.94
N SER A 238 11.53 11.02 0.24
CA SER A 238 10.54 11.75 1.05
C SER A 238 9.98 13.00 0.36
N ASP A 239 10.76 13.72 -0.41
CA ASP A 239 10.33 14.93 -1.12
C ASP A 239 9.24 14.68 -2.19
N GLN A 240 9.14 13.45 -2.72
CA GLN A 240 8.04 13.07 -3.60
C GLN A 240 6.66 13.17 -2.92
N LEU A 241 6.59 13.12 -1.59
CA LEU A 241 5.35 13.27 -0.84
C LEU A 241 4.67 14.62 -1.15
N ILE A 242 5.45 15.69 -1.30
CA ILE A 242 4.93 17.04 -1.52
C ILE A 242 4.08 17.07 -2.79
N TYR A 243 4.65 16.64 -3.93
CA TYR A 243 3.92 16.74 -5.18
C TYR A 243 2.80 15.68 -5.29
N LYS A 244 3.04 14.44 -4.82
CA LYS A 244 2.08 13.35 -4.92
C LYS A 244 0.79 13.65 -4.14
N TRP A 245 0.91 14.18 -2.92
CA TRP A 245 -0.26 14.57 -2.14
C TRP A 245 -0.94 15.83 -2.66
N ASN A 246 -0.18 16.84 -3.10
CA ASN A 246 -0.76 18.04 -3.72
C ASN A 246 -1.52 17.73 -5.02
N HIS A 247 -0.91 16.90 -5.86
CA HIS A 247 -1.53 16.42 -7.08
C HIS A 247 -2.84 15.67 -6.81
N PHE A 248 -2.81 14.70 -5.90
CA PHE A 248 -3.99 13.94 -5.54
C PHE A 248 -5.12 14.82 -4.97
N LYS A 249 -4.81 15.70 -4.03
CA LYS A 249 -5.81 16.62 -3.42
C LYS A 249 -6.46 17.52 -4.47
N LYS A 250 -5.70 18.00 -5.46
CA LYS A 250 -6.24 18.81 -6.57
C LYS A 250 -7.22 18.03 -7.46
N ILE A 251 -7.06 16.70 -7.58
CA ILE A 251 -8.00 15.85 -8.32
C ILE A 251 -9.20 15.47 -7.46
N LEU A 252 -8.99 15.16 -6.19
CA LEU A 252 -10.06 14.74 -5.26
C LEU A 252 -11.05 15.88 -5.00
N HIS A 253 -10.57 17.10 -4.79
CA HIS A 253 -11.40 18.24 -4.41
C HIS A 253 -12.60 18.49 -5.37
N PRO A 254 -12.42 18.64 -6.69
CA PRO A 254 -13.55 18.86 -7.58
C PRO A 254 -14.52 17.66 -7.65
N ILE A 255 -14.05 16.43 -7.43
CA ILE A 255 -14.90 15.24 -7.41
C ILE A 255 -15.80 15.26 -6.18
N LEU A 256 -15.27 15.60 -5.01
CA LEU A 256 -16.07 15.72 -3.79
C LEU A 256 -17.05 16.88 -3.88
N LEU A 257 -16.63 18.01 -4.47
CA LEU A 257 -17.51 19.16 -4.68
C LEU A 257 -18.71 18.77 -5.57
N GLU A 258 -18.48 18.12 -6.70
CA GLU A 258 -19.53 17.62 -7.60
C GLU A 258 -20.46 16.63 -6.87
N TYR A 259 -19.91 15.68 -6.13
CA TYR A 259 -20.68 14.69 -5.38
C TYR A 259 -21.60 15.31 -4.32
N TYR A 260 -21.09 16.23 -3.52
CA TYR A 260 -21.90 16.88 -2.49
C TYR A 260 -22.89 17.88 -3.05
N GLN A 261 -22.56 18.59 -4.15
CA GLN A 261 -23.48 19.46 -4.84
C GLN A 261 -24.69 18.67 -5.37
N ASP A 262 -24.45 17.51 -5.98
CA ASP A 262 -25.54 16.63 -6.46
C ASP A 262 -26.47 16.17 -5.33
N LEU A 263 -25.93 15.89 -4.13
CA LEU A 263 -26.73 15.56 -2.96
C LEU A 263 -27.54 16.75 -2.44
N LEU A 264 -26.97 17.95 -2.41
CA LEU A 264 -27.65 19.19 -2.00
C LEU A 264 -28.78 19.52 -2.97
N ASP A 265 -28.56 19.38 -4.28
CA ASP A 265 -29.58 19.62 -5.32
C ASP A 265 -30.75 18.66 -5.21
N LYS A 266 -30.53 17.48 -4.62
CA LYS A 266 -31.56 16.48 -4.28
C LYS A 266 -32.15 16.66 -2.86
N ASN A 267 -31.85 17.79 -2.18
CA ASN A 267 -32.31 18.13 -0.84
C ASN A 267 -31.86 17.15 0.28
N PHE A 268 -30.72 16.48 0.10
CA PHE A 268 -30.12 15.73 1.21
C PHE A 268 -29.49 16.70 2.22
N PRO A 269 -29.77 16.52 3.53
CA PRO A 269 -29.18 17.36 4.56
C PRO A 269 -27.69 17.01 4.74
N ILE A 270 -26.82 17.96 4.40
CA ILE A 270 -25.37 17.82 4.56
C ILE A 270 -24.90 18.85 5.56
N SER A 271 -24.35 18.40 6.69
CA SER A 271 -23.73 19.29 7.66
C SER A 271 -22.22 19.38 7.45
N GLU A 272 -21.60 20.44 7.93
CA GLU A 272 -20.15 20.60 7.93
C GLU A 272 -19.43 19.43 8.62
N ASN A 273 -20.01 18.90 9.71
CA ASN A 273 -19.46 17.72 10.42
C ASN A 273 -19.42 16.47 9.54
N VAL A 274 -20.42 16.26 8.68
CA VAL A 274 -20.43 15.15 7.71
C VAL A 274 -19.30 15.32 6.70
N LEU A 275 -19.16 16.51 6.12
CA LEU A 275 -18.09 16.82 5.17
C LEU A 275 -16.70 16.60 5.79
N GLN A 276 -16.49 17.15 6.99
CA GLN A 276 -15.22 17.03 7.69
C GLN A 276 -14.88 15.55 8.02
N ARG A 277 -15.85 14.79 8.50
CA ARG A 277 -15.70 13.35 8.78
C ARG A 277 -15.29 12.59 7.52
N ASP A 278 -15.99 12.83 6.42
CA ASP A 278 -15.79 12.07 5.19
C ASP A 278 -14.44 12.42 4.54
N ILE A 279 -14.05 13.68 4.54
CA ILE A 279 -12.72 14.13 4.10
C ILE A 279 -11.61 13.51 4.98
N ASN A 280 -11.77 13.54 6.31
CA ASN A 280 -10.81 12.97 7.23
C ASN A 280 -10.68 11.45 7.03
N ASN A 281 -11.80 10.75 6.81
CA ASN A 281 -11.81 9.32 6.53
C ASN A 281 -11.04 9.00 5.25
N LEU A 282 -11.29 9.73 4.17
CA LEU A 282 -10.59 9.53 2.89
C LEU A 282 -9.09 9.84 2.99
N LEU A 283 -8.70 10.89 3.72
CA LEU A 283 -7.29 11.30 3.77
C LEU A 283 -6.44 10.50 4.75
N SER A 284 -7.03 9.95 5.83
CA SER A 284 -6.28 9.19 6.83
C SER A 284 -7.11 8.16 7.60
N GLY A 285 -8.34 8.47 7.99
CA GLY A 285 -9.14 7.65 8.90
C GLY A 285 -9.37 6.23 8.43
N ASN A 286 -9.70 6.04 7.15
CA ASN A 286 -9.91 4.70 6.59
C ASN A 286 -8.64 3.84 6.66
N ALA A 287 -7.48 4.44 6.34
CA ALA A 287 -6.20 3.74 6.44
C ALA A 287 -5.88 3.39 7.90
N LYS A 288 -5.96 4.36 8.80
CA LYS A 288 -5.71 4.16 10.23
C LYS A 288 -6.60 3.08 10.82
N ASN A 289 -7.90 3.17 10.60
CA ASN A 289 -8.88 2.19 11.11
C ASN A 289 -8.61 0.78 10.58
N TYR A 290 -8.31 0.65 9.30
CA TYR A 290 -8.07 -0.67 8.70
C TYR A 290 -6.76 -1.30 9.16
N LEU A 291 -5.73 -0.49 9.34
CA LEU A 291 -4.40 -0.90 9.82
C LEU A 291 -4.32 -1.02 11.35
N GLY A 292 -5.33 -0.57 12.10
CA GLY A 292 -5.31 -0.56 13.56
C GLY A 292 -4.34 0.50 14.16
N ILE A 293 -4.12 1.60 13.43
CA ILE A 293 -3.28 2.71 13.88
C ILE A 293 -4.15 3.69 14.68
N THR A 294 -3.73 3.99 15.89
CA THR A 294 -4.39 4.97 16.78
C THR A 294 -3.87 6.39 16.58
#